data_97726e0296fcd75a5fe9d15721982142
#
_entry.id   97726e0296fcd75a5fe9d15721982142
#
_cell.length_a   1.000
_cell.length_b   1.000
_cell.length_c   1.000
_cell.angle_alpha   90.00
_cell.angle_beta   90.00
_cell.angle_gamma   90.00
#
_symmetry.space_group_name_H-M   'P 1'
#
loop_
_entity.id
_entity.type
_entity.pdbx_description
1 polymer ?
#
loop_
_entity_poly.entity_id
_entity_poly.type
_entity_poly.pdbx_seq_one_letter_code
_entity_poly.pdbx_strand_id
1 'polypeptide(L)'
;MINVNDLKVGMTIMYENNIYSVMDTQHVKPGKGAAFVQAKLKNLRSGAIIENRFNSSDKVEPARIEKKPMQYLYQMNDIYYFMDMNTYEQVEINKSQIGDDVDLLKENLTVDIMFFEGEMLGMNLPDKIELKVTHTEPAVKGNTTSSAMKDATLETGKVIKVPLFIEQDEVILVSSKDGKYVSRA
;
A
#
# COMPACT_ATOMS: atom_id res chain seq x y z
N MET A 1 7.01 -6.49 -26.31
CA MET A 1 6.47 -5.12 -26.35
C MET A 1 4.96 -5.15 -26.54
N ILE A 2 4.25 -4.31 -25.81
CA ILE A 2 2.78 -4.20 -25.83
C ILE A 2 2.41 -2.95 -26.64
N ASN A 3 1.42 -3.06 -27.51
CA ASN A 3 0.86 -1.88 -28.17
C ASN A 3 0.13 -1.01 -27.14
N VAL A 4 0.29 0.31 -27.21
CA VAL A 4 -0.34 1.23 -26.25
C VAL A 4 -1.87 1.16 -26.25
N ASN A 5 -2.48 0.70 -27.36
CA ASN A 5 -3.92 0.48 -27.41
C ASN A 5 -4.40 -0.68 -26.55
N ASP A 6 -3.50 -1.58 -26.16
CA ASP A 6 -3.79 -2.74 -25.32
C ASP A 6 -3.54 -2.48 -23.84
N LEU A 7 -3.10 -1.28 -23.49
CA LEU A 7 -2.88 -0.89 -22.08
C LEU A 7 -4.19 -0.91 -21.29
N LYS A 8 -4.13 -1.54 -20.13
CA LYS A 8 -5.24 -1.62 -19.17
C LYS A 8 -4.80 -1.19 -17.80
N VAL A 9 -5.74 -0.70 -17.02
CA VAL A 9 -5.52 -0.36 -15.61
C VAL A 9 -4.96 -1.58 -14.86
N GLY A 10 -3.91 -1.34 -14.08
CA GLY A 10 -3.21 -2.38 -13.32
C GLY A 10 -2.00 -3.00 -14.03
N MET A 11 -1.83 -2.78 -15.33
CA MET A 11 -0.62 -3.21 -16.02
C MET A 11 0.58 -2.40 -15.58
N THR A 12 1.76 -3.04 -15.63
CA THR A 12 3.05 -2.40 -15.34
C THR A 12 3.91 -2.36 -16.59
N ILE A 13 4.49 -1.19 -16.84
CA ILE A 13 5.29 -0.93 -18.04
C ILE A 13 6.61 -0.23 -17.71
N MET A 14 7.59 -0.44 -18.60
CA MET A 14 8.82 0.35 -18.60
C MET A 14 8.62 1.54 -19.55
N TYR A 15 8.90 2.72 -19.06
CA TYR A 15 8.87 3.95 -19.84
C TYR A 15 9.93 4.91 -19.33
N GLU A 16 10.79 5.43 -20.22
CA GLU A 16 11.88 6.36 -19.87
C GLU A 16 12.75 5.88 -18.68
N ASN A 17 13.14 4.60 -18.70
CA ASN A 17 13.94 3.96 -17.65
C ASN A 17 13.29 3.89 -16.27
N ASN A 18 11.98 4.10 -16.19
CA ASN A 18 11.21 3.96 -14.97
C ASN A 18 10.11 2.91 -15.11
N ILE A 19 9.65 2.43 -13.98
CA ILE A 19 8.57 1.46 -13.89
C ILE A 19 7.29 2.20 -13.52
N TYR A 20 6.25 2.04 -14.34
CA TYR A 20 4.97 2.67 -14.13
C TYR A 20 3.84 1.66 -14.03
N SER A 21 2.92 1.90 -13.11
CA SER A 21 1.62 1.24 -13.09
C SER A 21 0.61 2.09 -13.84
N VAL A 22 -0.14 1.47 -14.74
CA VAL A 22 -1.21 2.15 -15.49
C VAL A 22 -2.41 2.36 -14.57
N MET A 23 -2.77 3.61 -14.32
CA MET A 23 -3.89 3.98 -13.46
C MET A 23 -5.17 4.24 -14.22
N ASP A 24 -5.05 4.80 -15.43
CA ASP A 24 -6.17 5.09 -16.33
C ASP A 24 -5.69 5.19 -17.75
N THR A 25 -6.56 4.88 -18.72
CA THR A 25 -6.29 5.02 -20.14
C THR A 25 -7.51 5.58 -20.88
N GLN A 26 -7.26 6.48 -21.81
CA GLN A 26 -8.28 7.02 -22.71
C GLN A 26 -7.80 6.93 -24.16
N HIS A 27 -8.61 6.28 -25.00
CA HIS A 27 -8.37 6.22 -26.44
C HIS A 27 -9.07 7.38 -27.11
N VAL A 28 -8.31 8.25 -27.75
CA VAL A 28 -8.84 9.43 -28.43
C VAL A 28 -8.62 9.32 -29.91
N LYS A 29 -9.70 9.43 -30.67
CA LYS A 29 -9.70 9.50 -32.14
C LYS A 29 -10.19 10.87 -32.54
N PRO A 30 -9.29 11.87 -32.71
CA PRO A 30 -9.72 13.22 -33.10
C PRO A 30 -10.26 13.23 -34.51
N GLY A 31 -11.18 14.15 -34.80
CA GLY A 31 -11.69 14.33 -36.16
C GLY A 31 -10.66 14.79 -37.16
N LYS A 32 -9.58 15.44 -36.69
CA LYS A 32 -8.38 15.80 -37.45
C LYS A 32 -7.14 15.40 -36.65
N GLY A 33 -6.20 14.72 -37.26
CA GLY A 33 -4.96 14.28 -36.66
C GLY A 33 -4.94 12.78 -36.35
N ALA A 34 -3.82 12.28 -35.85
CA ALA A 34 -3.62 10.88 -35.51
C ALA A 34 -4.30 10.50 -34.21
N ALA A 35 -4.81 9.28 -34.15
CA ALA A 35 -5.33 8.69 -32.92
C ALA A 35 -4.21 8.58 -31.87
N PHE A 36 -4.55 8.76 -30.60
CA PHE A 36 -3.60 8.63 -29.50
C PHE A 36 -4.25 7.99 -28.25
N VAL A 37 -3.39 7.52 -27.37
CA VAL A 37 -3.78 7.00 -26.06
C VAL A 37 -3.23 7.93 -24.99
N GLN A 38 -4.09 8.47 -24.16
CA GLN A 38 -3.68 9.22 -22.97
C GLN A 38 -3.70 8.28 -21.77
N ALA A 39 -2.56 8.11 -21.13
CA ALA A 39 -2.41 7.22 -20.01
C ALA A 39 -1.99 7.98 -18.76
N LYS A 40 -2.66 7.69 -17.65
CA LYS A 40 -2.27 8.15 -16.32
C LYS A 40 -1.40 7.06 -15.69
N LEU A 41 -0.17 7.42 -15.36
CA LEU A 41 0.86 6.49 -14.94
C LEU A 41 1.39 6.87 -13.55
N LYS A 42 1.53 5.87 -12.67
CA LYS A 42 2.16 6.04 -11.36
C LYS A 42 3.56 5.42 -11.39
N ASN A 43 4.57 6.24 -11.10
CA ASN A 43 5.94 5.75 -10.95
C ASN A 43 6.05 4.89 -9.68
N LEU A 44 6.43 3.63 -9.84
CA LEU A 44 6.50 2.69 -8.71
C LEU A 44 7.71 2.91 -7.81
N ARG A 45 8.72 3.67 -8.25
CA ARG A 45 9.88 4.04 -7.43
C ARG A 45 9.64 5.32 -6.63
N SER A 46 9.12 6.36 -7.26
CA SER A 46 8.94 7.67 -6.63
C SER A 46 7.53 7.92 -6.09
N GLY A 47 6.53 7.17 -6.57
CA GLY A 47 5.13 7.40 -6.27
C GLY A 47 4.50 8.54 -7.07
N ALA A 48 5.26 9.25 -7.91
CA ALA A 48 4.76 10.36 -8.71
C ALA A 48 3.76 9.89 -9.77
N ILE A 49 2.72 10.67 -9.99
CA ILE A 49 1.71 10.40 -10.99
C ILE A 49 1.91 11.37 -12.14
N ILE A 50 2.01 10.83 -13.35
CA ILE A 50 2.13 11.61 -14.58
C ILE A 50 1.03 11.23 -15.56
N GLU A 51 0.72 12.12 -16.46
CA GLU A 51 -0.10 11.83 -17.64
C GLU A 51 0.80 11.87 -18.87
N ASN A 52 0.73 10.82 -19.68
CA ASN A 52 1.50 10.74 -20.91
C ASN A 52 0.60 10.43 -22.10
N ARG A 53 0.90 11.06 -23.21
CA ARG A 53 0.23 10.87 -24.48
C ARG A 53 1.10 10.01 -25.40
N PHE A 54 0.59 8.85 -25.75
CA PHE A 54 1.23 7.94 -26.71
C PHE A 54 0.52 8.00 -28.06
N ASN A 55 1.27 7.92 -29.16
CA ASN A 55 0.66 7.68 -30.44
C ASN A 55 0.06 6.26 -30.48
N SER A 56 -1.04 6.08 -31.19
CA SER A 56 -1.71 4.76 -31.22
C SER A 56 -0.86 3.66 -31.85
N SER A 57 0.21 4.02 -32.58
CA SER A 57 1.20 3.09 -33.14
C SER A 57 2.35 2.76 -32.19
N ASP A 58 2.46 3.45 -31.06
CA ASP A 58 3.56 3.26 -30.12
C ASP A 58 3.45 1.90 -29.41
N LYS A 59 4.60 1.41 -29.00
CA LYS A 59 4.74 0.19 -28.19
C LYS A 59 5.53 0.51 -26.93
N VAL A 60 5.17 -0.13 -25.85
CA VAL A 60 5.87 -0.04 -24.56
C VAL A 60 6.30 -1.42 -24.09
N GLU A 61 7.36 -1.47 -23.33
CA GLU A 61 7.86 -2.71 -22.76
C GLU A 61 7.09 -3.05 -21.48
N PRO A 62 6.56 -4.29 -21.34
CA PRO A 62 5.96 -4.69 -20.07
C PRO A 62 7.03 -4.84 -19.00
N ALA A 63 6.74 -4.36 -17.80
CA ALA A 63 7.57 -4.61 -16.63
C ALA A 63 6.98 -5.77 -15.82
N ARG A 64 7.76 -6.80 -15.59
CA ARG A 64 7.34 -7.97 -14.83
C ARG A 64 7.62 -7.75 -13.36
N ILE A 65 6.57 -7.55 -12.58
CA ILE A 65 6.64 -7.38 -11.13
C ILE A 65 6.39 -8.73 -10.46
N GLU A 66 7.31 -9.11 -9.57
CA GLU A 66 7.14 -10.27 -8.70
C GLU A 66 6.51 -9.82 -7.38
N LYS A 67 5.45 -10.50 -6.97
CA LYS A 67 4.80 -10.30 -5.69
C LYS A 67 5.14 -11.48 -4.81
N LYS A 68 5.82 -11.24 -3.68
CA LYS A 68 6.24 -12.27 -2.75
C LYS A 68 5.54 -12.09 -1.40
N PRO A 69 4.85 -13.12 -0.86
CA PRO A 69 4.32 -13.06 0.50
C PRO A 69 5.47 -13.19 1.49
N MET A 70 5.57 -12.23 2.38
CA MET A 70 6.61 -12.19 3.41
C MET A 70 6.00 -11.94 4.78
N GLN A 71 6.55 -12.59 5.79
CA GLN A 71 6.16 -12.40 7.17
C GLN A 71 7.08 -11.40 7.85
N TYR A 72 6.49 -10.37 8.44
CA TYR A 72 7.25 -9.44 9.28
C TYR A 72 7.68 -10.15 10.57
N LEU A 73 8.97 -10.09 10.91
CA LEU A 73 9.53 -10.74 12.08
C LEU A 73 9.76 -9.75 13.22
N TYR A 74 10.66 -8.80 13.02
CA TYR A 74 11.03 -7.81 14.04
C TYR A 74 11.74 -6.61 13.42
N GLN A 75 11.92 -5.59 14.23
CA GLN A 75 12.63 -4.36 13.90
C GLN A 75 13.86 -4.23 14.79
N MET A 76 14.94 -3.80 14.19
CA MET A 76 16.15 -3.38 14.89
C MET A 76 16.63 -2.05 14.31
N ASN A 77 16.57 -0.96 15.09
CA ASN A 77 16.79 0.40 14.62
C ASN A 77 15.85 0.73 13.45
N ASP A 78 16.39 1.17 12.31
CA ASP A 78 15.62 1.48 11.10
C ASP A 78 15.52 0.31 10.12
N ILE A 79 15.91 -0.89 10.52
CA ILE A 79 15.88 -2.10 9.71
C ILE A 79 14.72 -2.98 10.16
N TYR A 80 13.90 -3.39 9.19
CA TYR A 80 12.78 -4.30 9.37
C TYR A 80 13.11 -5.64 8.73
N TYR A 81 12.95 -6.72 9.48
CA TYR A 81 13.30 -8.06 9.05
C TYR A 81 12.03 -8.81 8.64
N PHE A 82 12.06 -9.33 7.43
CA PHE A 82 10.98 -10.11 6.84
C PHE A 82 11.50 -11.50 6.44
N MET A 83 10.61 -12.47 6.43
CA MET A 83 10.90 -13.83 5.99
C MET A 83 10.02 -14.18 4.79
N ASP A 84 10.65 -14.62 3.70
CA ASP A 84 9.93 -15.15 2.54
C ASP A 84 9.17 -16.40 2.95
N MET A 85 7.85 -16.41 2.75
CA MET A 85 6.99 -17.53 3.17
C MET A 85 7.21 -18.79 2.34
N ASN A 86 7.83 -18.69 1.17
CA ASN A 86 8.11 -19.82 0.29
C ASN A 86 9.53 -20.40 0.48
N THR A 87 10.51 -19.53 0.62
CA THR A 87 11.93 -19.93 0.72
C THR A 87 12.46 -19.92 2.14
N TYR A 88 11.78 -19.26 3.08
CA TYR A 88 12.19 -19.02 4.46
C TYR A 88 13.46 -18.18 4.60
N GLU A 89 13.89 -17.52 3.53
CA GLU A 89 15.00 -16.58 3.57
C GLU A 89 14.60 -15.27 4.25
N GLN A 90 15.49 -14.71 5.04
CA GLN A 90 15.29 -13.42 5.67
C GLN A 90 15.76 -12.30 4.77
N VAL A 91 14.98 -11.22 4.71
CA VAL A 91 15.28 -10.01 3.94
C VAL A 91 15.24 -8.81 4.88
N GLU A 92 16.22 -7.93 4.75
CA GLU A 92 16.31 -6.68 5.47
C GLU A 92 15.75 -5.54 4.61
N ILE A 93 14.82 -4.78 5.17
CA ILE A 93 14.21 -3.65 4.49
C ILE A 93 14.34 -2.42 5.38
N ASN A 94 14.88 -1.33 4.82
CA ASN A 94 15.04 -0.08 5.54
C ASN A 94 13.67 0.62 5.70
N LYS A 95 13.47 1.27 6.83
CA LYS A 95 12.26 2.07 7.14
C LYS A 95 11.89 3.04 6.01
N SER A 96 12.88 3.66 5.37
CA SER A 96 12.65 4.60 4.27
C SER A 96 11.99 3.97 3.05
N GLN A 97 12.18 2.66 2.84
CA GLN A 97 11.56 1.90 1.74
C GLN A 97 10.11 1.51 2.03
N ILE A 98 9.75 1.37 3.31
CA ILE A 98 8.40 1.00 3.74
C ILE A 98 7.52 2.24 3.88
N GLY A 99 8.05 3.32 4.45
CA GLY A 99 7.31 4.55 4.70
C GLY A 99 6.36 4.45 5.90
N ASP A 100 5.21 5.11 5.81
CA ASP A 100 4.26 5.21 6.92
C ASP A 100 3.59 3.89 7.31
N ASP A 101 3.64 2.88 6.45
CA ASP A 101 3.08 1.55 6.72
C ASP A 101 3.75 0.85 7.90
N VAL A 102 4.92 1.31 8.34
CA VAL A 102 5.60 0.77 9.53
C VAL A 102 4.73 0.85 10.77
N ASP A 103 3.86 1.84 10.87
CA ASP A 103 2.98 2.04 12.03
C ASP A 103 1.87 0.98 12.13
N LEU A 104 1.67 0.20 11.09
CA LEU A 104 0.68 -0.88 11.03
C LEU A 104 1.32 -2.27 11.01
N LEU A 105 2.65 -2.35 10.97
CA LEU A 105 3.36 -3.63 11.00
C LEU A 105 3.40 -4.18 12.42
N LYS A 106 2.74 -5.31 12.62
CA LYS A 106 2.88 -6.11 13.85
C LYS A 106 3.67 -7.38 13.57
N GLU A 107 4.28 -7.95 14.61
CA GLU A 107 5.00 -9.21 14.49
C GLU A 107 4.12 -10.31 13.90
N ASN A 108 4.69 -11.11 13.02
CA ASN A 108 4.05 -12.23 12.33
C ASN A 108 2.99 -11.84 11.29
N LEU A 109 2.81 -10.54 11.00
CA LEU A 109 1.92 -10.11 9.92
C LEU A 109 2.51 -10.52 8.58
N THR A 110 1.68 -11.17 7.75
CA THR A 110 2.05 -11.48 6.37
C THR A 110 1.66 -10.34 5.45
N VAL A 111 2.63 -9.87 4.67
CA VAL A 111 2.46 -8.78 3.70
C VAL A 111 2.94 -9.23 2.32
N ASP A 112 2.45 -8.59 1.27
CA ASP A 112 2.96 -8.80 -0.08
C ASP A 112 4.01 -7.74 -0.40
N ILE A 113 5.22 -8.16 -0.73
CA ILE A 113 6.29 -7.25 -1.15
C ILE A 113 6.50 -7.39 -2.66
N MET A 114 6.52 -6.26 -3.35
CA MET A 114 6.69 -6.20 -4.79
C MET A 114 8.15 -5.97 -5.15
N PHE A 115 8.67 -6.81 -6.06
CA PHE A 115 10.03 -6.73 -6.58
C PHE A 115 10.05 -6.62 -8.09
N PHE A 116 11.01 -5.87 -8.58
CA PHE A 116 11.37 -5.83 -9.99
C PHE A 116 12.86 -6.11 -10.12
N GLU A 117 13.21 -7.23 -10.77
CA GLU A 117 14.61 -7.66 -10.95
C GLU A 117 15.43 -7.62 -9.66
N GLY A 118 14.83 -8.07 -8.54
CA GLY A 118 15.45 -8.08 -7.22
C GLY A 118 15.35 -6.75 -6.45
N GLU A 119 14.90 -5.67 -7.07
CA GLU A 119 14.67 -4.38 -6.41
C GLU A 119 13.30 -4.36 -5.73
N MET A 120 13.27 -4.01 -4.45
CA MET A 120 12.02 -3.80 -3.74
C MET A 120 11.37 -2.50 -4.20
N LEU A 121 10.12 -2.58 -4.68
CA LEU A 121 9.35 -1.43 -5.15
C LEU A 121 8.34 -0.92 -4.14
N GLY A 122 7.78 -1.82 -3.34
CA GLY A 122 6.76 -1.45 -2.38
C GLY A 122 6.22 -2.64 -1.64
N MET A 123 5.34 -2.36 -0.68
CA MET A 123 4.71 -3.35 0.18
C MET A 123 3.20 -3.11 0.18
N ASN A 124 2.43 -4.18 0.06
CA ASN A 124 0.99 -4.15 0.21
C ASN A 124 0.59 -4.82 1.52
N LEU A 125 0.00 -4.04 2.41
CA LEU A 125 -0.60 -4.56 3.63
C LEU A 125 -1.95 -5.23 3.32
N PRO A 126 -2.40 -6.19 4.15
CA PRO A 126 -3.79 -6.62 4.11
C PRO A 126 -4.73 -5.41 4.27
N ASP A 127 -5.91 -5.46 3.67
CA ASP A 127 -6.87 -4.34 3.73
C ASP A 127 -7.27 -3.98 5.17
N LYS A 128 -7.37 -5.00 6.01
CA LYS A 128 -7.68 -4.86 7.43
C LYS A 128 -6.67 -5.64 8.26
N ILE A 129 -6.22 -5.02 9.34
CA ILE A 129 -5.22 -5.60 10.24
C ILE A 129 -5.81 -5.65 11.64
N GLU A 130 -5.69 -6.81 12.29
CA GLU A 130 -6.04 -6.97 13.70
C GLU A 130 -4.95 -6.39 14.57
N LEU A 131 -5.29 -5.38 15.36
CA LEU A 131 -4.35 -4.72 16.25
C LEU A 131 -4.95 -4.62 17.66
N LYS A 132 -4.14 -4.96 18.67
CA LYS A 132 -4.53 -4.86 20.07
C LYS A 132 -4.39 -3.42 20.55
N VAL A 133 -5.41 -2.96 21.29
CA VAL A 133 -5.34 -1.68 22.00
C VAL A 133 -4.54 -1.88 23.28
N THR A 134 -3.38 -1.25 23.37
CA THR A 134 -2.49 -1.35 24.55
C THR A 134 -2.81 -0.32 25.62
N HIS A 135 -3.37 0.82 25.22
CA HIS A 135 -3.77 1.88 26.15
C HIS A 135 -4.94 2.69 25.56
N THR A 136 -5.93 2.96 26.37
CA THR A 136 -6.99 3.92 26.07
C THR A 136 -7.61 4.41 27.38
N GLU A 137 -8.07 5.68 27.37
CA GLU A 137 -8.76 6.22 28.53
C GLU A 137 -10.18 5.66 28.64
N PRO A 138 -10.72 5.52 29.86
CA PRO A 138 -12.13 5.15 30.04
C PRO A 138 -13.04 6.21 29.43
N ALA A 139 -14.21 5.77 28.94
CA ALA A 139 -15.23 6.70 28.46
C ALA A 139 -15.71 7.61 29.61
N VAL A 140 -15.76 8.92 29.33
CA VAL A 140 -16.28 9.90 30.30
C VAL A 140 -17.80 9.85 30.29
N LYS A 141 -18.41 9.65 31.46
CA LYS A 141 -19.88 9.72 31.62
C LYS A 141 -20.40 11.10 31.27
N GLY A 142 -21.45 11.16 30.44
CA GLY A 142 -22.08 12.41 30.00
C GLY A 142 -21.80 12.82 28.57
N ASN A 143 -20.89 12.16 27.88
CA ASN A 143 -20.68 12.36 26.46
C ASN A 143 -21.66 11.45 25.67
N THR A 144 -22.80 12.01 25.27
CA THR A 144 -23.92 11.27 24.69
C THR A 144 -24.00 11.33 23.16
N THR A 145 -23.02 11.95 22.52
CA THR A 145 -23.02 12.01 21.03
C THR A 145 -22.64 10.64 20.48
N SER A 146 -23.45 10.09 19.58
CA SER A 146 -23.19 8.80 18.91
C SER A 146 -21.92 8.77 18.07
N SER A 147 -21.34 9.93 17.77
CA SER A 147 -20.11 10.11 16.99
C SER A 147 -18.89 10.38 17.89
N ALA A 148 -19.02 10.31 19.20
CA ALA A 148 -17.90 10.57 20.11
C ALA A 148 -16.83 9.49 20.00
N MET A 149 -15.58 9.94 19.87
CA MET A 149 -14.41 9.10 19.72
C MET A 149 -13.39 9.46 20.80
N LYS A 150 -12.51 8.52 21.09
CA LYS A 150 -11.38 8.72 22.00
C LYS A 150 -10.10 8.20 21.37
N ASP A 151 -8.97 8.59 21.94
CA ASP A 151 -7.67 8.09 21.49
C ASP A 151 -7.42 6.69 22.06
N ALA A 152 -6.84 5.84 21.21
CA ALA A 152 -6.35 4.53 21.61
C ALA A 152 -4.95 4.32 21.04
N THR A 153 -4.04 3.85 21.89
CA THR A 153 -2.70 3.44 21.48
C THR A 153 -2.73 1.97 21.13
N LEU A 154 -2.26 1.65 19.92
CA LEU A 154 -2.19 0.27 19.42
C LEU A 154 -0.87 -0.39 19.80
N GLU A 155 -0.81 -1.71 19.68
CA GLU A 155 0.40 -2.51 19.94
C GLU A 155 1.63 -2.11 19.13
N THR A 156 1.42 -1.46 17.98
CA THR A 156 2.49 -0.91 17.14
C THR A 156 2.99 0.47 17.59
N GLY A 157 2.35 1.07 18.59
CA GLY A 157 2.65 2.41 19.08
C GLY A 157 1.85 3.52 18.39
N LYS A 158 1.12 3.22 17.33
CA LYS A 158 0.27 4.19 16.64
C LYS A 158 -0.95 4.55 17.50
N VAL A 159 -1.29 5.85 17.53
CA VAL A 159 -2.51 6.35 18.19
C VAL A 159 -3.56 6.63 17.13
N ILE A 160 -4.75 6.06 17.33
CA ILE A 160 -5.91 6.28 16.45
C ILE A 160 -7.15 6.64 17.24
N LYS A 161 -8.16 7.15 16.54
CA LYS A 161 -9.48 7.40 17.12
C LYS A 161 -10.32 6.14 17.08
N VAL A 162 -10.94 5.81 18.21
CA VAL A 162 -11.85 4.66 18.36
C VAL A 162 -13.14 5.09 19.02
N PRO A 163 -14.26 4.35 18.83
CA PRO A 163 -15.48 4.60 19.60
C PRO A 163 -15.26 4.51 21.11
N LEU A 164 -16.07 5.21 21.90
CA LEU A 164 -15.93 5.28 23.34
C LEU A 164 -16.05 3.92 24.03
N PHE A 165 -16.75 2.95 23.43
CA PHE A 165 -16.95 1.61 24.01
C PHE A 165 -15.74 0.69 23.90
N ILE A 166 -14.70 1.07 23.14
CA ILE A 166 -13.48 0.26 23.02
C ILE A 166 -12.69 0.35 24.33
N GLU A 167 -12.30 -0.80 24.86
CA GLU A 167 -11.55 -0.92 26.09
C GLU A 167 -10.10 -1.32 25.83
N GLN A 168 -9.26 -1.13 26.85
CA GLN A 168 -7.87 -1.58 26.83
C GLN A 168 -7.84 -3.11 26.69
N ASP A 169 -6.83 -3.61 25.98
CA ASP A 169 -6.61 -5.02 25.66
C ASP A 169 -7.59 -5.64 24.64
N GLU A 170 -8.55 -4.87 24.13
CA GLU A 170 -9.38 -5.34 23.02
C GLU A 170 -8.58 -5.39 21.71
N VAL A 171 -8.91 -6.36 20.86
CA VAL A 171 -8.39 -6.45 19.49
C VAL A 171 -9.42 -5.83 18.56
N ILE A 172 -8.94 -4.94 17.70
CA ILE A 172 -9.78 -4.22 16.74
C ILE A 172 -9.25 -4.41 15.33
N LEU A 173 -10.11 -4.20 14.34
CA LEU A 173 -9.73 -4.16 12.92
C LEU A 173 -9.47 -2.70 12.53
N VAL A 174 -8.31 -2.50 11.92
CA VAL A 174 -7.85 -1.20 11.41
C VAL A 174 -7.67 -1.29 9.90
N SER A 175 -8.19 -0.31 9.18
CA SER A 175 -7.99 -0.22 7.73
C SER A 175 -6.54 0.19 7.42
N SER A 176 -5.87 -0.56 6.56
CA SER A 176 -4.51 -0.24 6.13
C SER A 176 -4.46 0.94 5.16
N LYS A 177 -5.56 1.29 4.52
CA LYS A 177 -5.62 2.40 3.55
C LYS A 177 -5.53 3.77 4.20
N ASP A 178 -6.24 3.97 5.31
CA ASP A 178 -6.35 5.25 6.00
C ASP A 178 -5.94 5.19 7.48
N GLY A 179 -5.62 4.01 8.00
CA GLY A 179 -5.22 3.82 9.39
C GLY A 179 -6.36 3.99 10.40
N LYS A 180 -7.60 3.93 9.95
CA LYS A 180 -8.77 4.17 10.80
C LYS A 180 -9.39 2.89 11.34
N TYR A 181 -10.05 3.04 12.49
CA TYR A 181 -10.85 1.97 13.10
C TYR A 181 -11.98 1.52 12.15
N VAL A 182 -12.16 0.21 12.04
CA VAL A 182 -13.23 -0.40 11.24
C VAL A 182 -14.28 -1.02 12.15
N SER A 183 -13.86 -1.96 13.00
CA SER A 183 -14.75 -2.69 13.91
C SER A 183 -13.93 -3.40 15.00
N ARG A 184 -14.62 -3.99 15.96
CA ARG A 184 -14.01 -5.02 16.81
C ARG A 184 -13.61 -6.23 15.95
N ALA A 185 -12.54 -6.87 16.32
CA ALA A 185 -12.10 -8.10 15.65
C ALA A 185 -13.00 -9.28 15.96
#